data_4c461b9e38833a420995c05fb15a5a98
#
_entry.id   4c461b9e38833a420995c05fb15a5a98
#
_cell.length_a   1.000
_cell.length_b   1.000
_cell.length_c   1.000
_cell.angle_alpha   90.00
_cell.angle_beta   90.00
_cell.angle_gamma   90.00
#
_symmetry.space_group_name_H-M   'P 1'
#
loop_
_entity.id
_entity.type
_entity.pdbx_description
1 polymer ?
#
loop_
_entity_poly.entity_id
_entity_poly.type
_entity_poly.pdbx_seq_one_letter_code
_entity_poly.pdbx_strand_id
1 'polypeptide(L)'
;MIDLHCHSTFSDGSLTPEELIDAAEKIRLTALALTDHDTVAGLPRFLAAAVNRKVRAIPGIELSVDSAAGVMHMLGYWIDIENPDLLRQIEWVRNGRAMRNRAILEKLNELGMTMTEEEVRAVAGEDVVGRPHFGQVMIQKGYAKNKDEVFNRWLGTGKPAYVDRERLTAEAAVRLVVQAG
;
A
#
# COMPACT_ATOMS: atom_id res chain seq x y z
N MET A 1 -13.51 -3.22 22.26
CA MET A 1 -13.64 -2.96 20.80
C MET A 1 -12.41 -3.53 20.14
N ILE A 2 -12.52 -4.01 18.89
CA ILE A 2 -11.43 -4.60 18.11
C ILE A 2 -11.39 -3.86 16.77
N ASP A 3 -10.19 -3.55 16.28
CA ASP A 3 -9.97 -3.05 14.93
C ASP A 3 -9.01 -3.99 14.20
N LEU A 4 -9.43 -4.51 13.06
CA LEU A 4 -8.69 -5.50 12.29
C LEU A 4 -8.16 -4.97 10.94
N HIS A 5 -8.32 -3.66 10.67
CA HIS A 5 -7.89 -3.08 9.41
C HIS A 5 -7.39 -1.65 9.63
N CYS A 6 -6.10 -1.52 9.87
CA CYS A 6 -5.47 -0.20 9.94
C CYS A 6 -4.09 -0.20 9.26
N HIS A 7 -3.66 1.00 8.90
CA HIS A 7 -2.42 1.25 8.17
C HIS A 7 -1.52 2.21 8.94
N SER A 8 -0.22 1.99 8.79
CA SER A 8 0.81 2.88 9.33
C SER A 8 1.50 3.68 8.23
N THR A 9 2.46 4.51 8.63
CA THR A 9 3.36 5.22 7.70
C THR A 9 4.24 4.28 6.84
N PHE A 10 4.16 2.97 7.02
CA PHE A 10 4.81 2.00 6.15
C PHE A 10 4.00 1.69 4.87
N SER A 11 2.75 2.17 4.78
CA SER A 11 1.94 2.15 3.56
C SER A 11 1.26 3.50 3.30
N ASP A 12 0.02 3.68 3.67
CA ASP A 12 -0.78 4.87 3.40
C ASP A 12 -1.50 5.41 4.65
N GLY A 13 -1.10 4.94 5.83
CA GLY A 13 -1.53 5.48 7.10
C GLY A 13 -0.73 6.71 7.52
N SER A 14 -1.28 7.52 8.40
CA SER A 14 -0.67 8.77 8.89
C SER A 14 0.05 8.65 10.23
N LEU A 15 -0.07 7.51 10.91
CA LEU A 15 0.54 7.24 12.22
C LEU A 15 1.64 6.20 12.08
N THR A 16 2.70 6.35 12.86
CA THR A 16 3.71 5.32 13.03
C THR A 16 3.13 4.09 13.74
N PRO A 17 3.75 2.90 13.62
CA PRO A 17 3.31 1.71 14.35
C PRO A 17 3.16 1.93 15.87
N GLU A 18 4.05 2.69 16.47
CA GLU A 18 4.01 3.02 17.89
C GLU A 18 2.82 3.92 18.24
N GLU A 19 2.60 4.97 17.45
CA GLU A 19 1.46 5.89 17.62
C GLU A 19 0.11 5.18 17.44
N LEU A 20 0.04 4.16 16.57
CA LEU A 20 -1.15 3.32 16.43
C LEU A 20 -1.46 2.55 17.71
N ILE A 21 -0.44 1.97 18.37
CA ILE A 21 -0.61 1.29 19.66
C ILE A 21 -1.06 2.28 20.74
N ASP A 22 -0.44 3.47 20.81
CA ASP A 22 -0.82 4.51 21.76
C ASP A 22 -2.28 5.00 21.53
N ALA A 23 -2.67 5.19 20.28
CA ALA A 23 -4.03 5.55 19.92
C ALA A 23 -5.04 4.47 20.30
N ALA A 24 -4.72 3.20 20.02
CA ALA A 24 -5.55 2.05 20.38
C ALA A 24 -5.77 1.94 21.89
N GLU A 25 -4.72 2.12 22.70
CA GLU A 25 -4.86 2.14 24.15
C GLU A 25 -5.72 3.30 24.65
N LYS A 26 -5.53 4.50 24.09
CA LYS A 26 -6.29 5.71 24.45
C LYS A 26 -7.80 5.52 24.26
N ILE A 27 -8.21 4.83 23.19
CA ILE A 27 -9.62 4.52 22.91
C ILE A 27 -10.06 3.15 23.45
N ARG A 28 -9.20 2.47 24.22
CA ARG A 28 -9.45 1.20 24.89
C ARG A 28 -9.81 0.06 23.94
N LEU A 29 -9.11 -0.04 22.80
CA LEU A 29 -9.18 -1.25 22.00
C LEU A 29 -8.61 -2.44 22.77
N THR A 30 -9.20 -3.59 22.56
CA THR A 30 -8.71 -4.87 23.12
C THR A 30 -7.78 -5.58 22.15
N ALA A 31 -7.94 -5.34 20.85
CA ALA A 31 -7.02 -5.82 19.82
C ALA A 31 -6.96 -4.83 18.65
N LEU A 32 -5.79 -4.78 18.00
CA LEU A 32 -5.53 -4.00 16.79
C LEU A 32 -4.69 -4.85 15.84
N ALA A 33 -5.09 -4.92 14.56
CA ALA A 33 -4.26 -5.49 13.51
C ALA A 33 -3.62 -4.38 12.67
N LEU A 34 -2.30 -4.48 12.44
CA LEU A 34 -1.64 -3.66 11.43
C LEU A 34 -1.61 -4.46 10.11
N THR A 35 -2.18 -3.87 9.07
CA THR A 35 -2.40 -4.50 7.76
C THR A 35 -1.91 -3.62 6.62
N ASP A 36 -0.68 -3.16 6.69
CA ASP A 36 -0.07 -2.30 5.67
C ASP A 36 -0.11 -2.92 4.27
N HIS A 37 -0.30 -2.08 3.25
CA HIS A 37 -0.40 -2.50 1.86
C HIS A 37 0.89 -3.10 1.31
N ASP A 38 0.84 -4.36 0.89
CA ASP A 38 1.94 -5.09 0.23
C ASP A 38 3.28 -4.99 1.01
N THR A 39 3.24 -4.90 2.35
CA THR A 39 4.45 -4.82 3.19
C THR A 39 4.22 -5.35 4.61
N VAL A 40 5.26 -5.90 5.21
CA VAL A 40 5.31 -6.30 6.63
C VAL A 40 6.34 -5.49 7.41
N ALA A 41 6.96 -4.47 6.78
CA ALA A 41 8.10 -3.75 7.34
C ALA A 41 7.77 -2.98 8.64
N GLY A 42 6.51 -2.57 8.84
CA GLY A 42 6.04 -1.93 10.07
C GLY A 42 5.80 -2.88 11.24
N LEU A 43 5.60 -4.18 10.96
CA LEU A 43 5.19 -5.16 11.97
C LEU A 43 6.19 -5.37 13.11
N PRO A 44 7.52 -5.42 12.89
CA PRO A 44 8.46 -5.54 14.00
C PRO A 44 8.32 -4.42 15.03
N ARG A 45 8.17 -3.17 14.57
CA ARG A 45 7.97 -2.00 15.43
C ARG A 45 6.60 -2.04 16.12
N PHE A 46 5.55 -2.41 15.37
CA PHE A 46 4.19 -2.54 15.88
C PHE A 46 4.10 -3.57 17.02
N LEU A 47 4.66 -4.76 16.81
CA LEU A 47 4.67 -5.83 17.80
C LEU A 47 5.50 -5.46 19.03
N ALA A 48 6.67 -4.83 18.82
CA ALA A 48 7.51 -4.37 19.92
C ALA A 48 6.82 -3.30 20.77
N ALA A 49 6.12 -2.35 20.13
CA ALA A 49 5.37 -1.30 20.83
C ALA A 49 4.22 -1.85 21.69
N ALA A 50 3.65 -3.00 21.33
CA ALA A 50 2.56 -3.64 22.08
C ALA A 50 3.02 -4.48 23.27
N VAL A 51 4.32 -4.70 23.46
CA VAL A 51 4.85 -5.46 24.60
C VAL A 51 4.47 -4.77 25.92
N ASN A 52 3.87 -5.53 26.84
CA ASN A 52 3.37 -5.03 28.12
C ASN A 52 2.22 -4.00 28.02
N ARG A 53 1.58 -3.87 26.87
CA ARG A 53 0.37 -3.06 26.67
C ARG A 53 -0.91 -3.87 26.87
N LYS A 54 -2.03 -3.17 27.05
CA LYS A 54 -3.36 -3.82 27.18
C LYS A 54 -3.96 -4.23 25.85
N VAL A 55 -3.56 -3.57 24.77
CA VAL A 55 -4.00 -3.88 23.41
C VAL A 55 -3.23 -5.07 22.87
N ARG A 56 -3.94 -6.07 22.32
CA ARG A 56 -3.34 -7.20 21.64
C ARG A 56 -2.99 -6.81 20.20
N ALA A 57 -1.71 -6.77 19.87
CA ALA A 57 -1.25 -6.56 18.50
C ALA A 57 -1.40 -7.84 17.67
N ILE A 58 -1.96 -7.71 16.49
CA ILE A 58 -2.17 -8.80 15.53
C ILE A 58 -1.33 -8.50 14.28
N PRO A 59 -0.33 -9.34 13.95
CA PRO A 59 0.43 -9.17 12.72
C PRO A 59 -0.47 -9.49 11.53
N GLY A 60 -0.56 -8.56 10.59
CA GLY A 60 -1.36 -8.72 9.39
C GLY A 60 -0.72 -8.07 8.16
N ILE A 61 -1.37 -8.23 7.04
CA ILE A 61 -1.00 -7.63 5.76
C ILE A 61 -2.25 -7.40 4.92
N GLU A 62 -2.25 -6.36 4.11
CA GLU A 62 -3.23 -6.17 3.05
C GLU A 62 -2.57 -6.38 1.69
N LEU A 63 -2.95 -7.46 1.01
CA LEU A 63 -2.44 -7.81 -0.32
C LEU A 63 -3.33 -7.25 -1.42
N SER A 64 -2.72 -6.56 -2.38
CA SER A 64 -3.39 -6.17 -3.62
C SER A 64 -3.45 -7.36 -4.56
N VAL A 65 -4.64 -7.88 -4.86
CA VAL A 65 -4.86 -9.07 -5.68
C VAL A 65 -5.72 -8.77 -6.89
N ASP A 66 -5.54 -9.54 -7.95
CA ASP A 66 -6.43 -9.52 -9.13
C ASP A 66 -7.62 -10.45 -8.92
N SER A 67 -8.79 -9.96 -9.31
CA SER A 67 -10.02 -10.73 -9.36
C SER A 67 -10.74 -10.51 -10.69
N ALA A 68 -11.71 -11.35 -10.99
CA ALA A 68 -12.53 -11.20 -12.20
C ALA A 68 -13.28 -9.85 -12.26
N ALA A 69 -13.52 -9.23 -11.12
CA ALA A 69 -14.18 -7.91 -11.02
C ALA A 69 -13.18 -6.73 -11.00
N GLY A 70 -11.88 -6.98 -11.09
CA GLY A 70 -10.81 -5.99 -11.01
C GLY A 70 -9.91 -6.19 -9.79
N VAL A 71 -9.27 -5.12 -9.32
CA VAL A 71 -8.39 -5.18 -8.15
C VAL A 71 -9.22 -5.32 -6.88
N MET A 72 -8.86 -6.30 -6.06
CA MET A 72 -9.41 -6.53 -4.74
C MET A 72 -8.29 -6.45 -3.69
N HIS A 73 -8.61 -6.05 -2.48
CA HIS A 73 -7.69 -6.12 -1.35
C HIS A 73 -8.07 -7.29 -0.44
N MET A 74 -7.07 -8.07 -0.06
CA MET A 74 -7.23 -9.23 0.80
C MET A 74 -6.43 -9.05 2.07
N LEU A 75 -7.09 -9.16 3.22
CA LEU A 75 -6.46 -9.09 4.53
C LEU A 75 -5.99 -10.48 4.97
N GLY A 76 -4.71 -10.57 5.36
CA GLY A 76 -4.14 -11.72 6.03
C GLY A 76 -3.82 -11.39 7.48
N TYR A 77 -4.02 -12.34 8.39
CA TYR A 77 -3.75 -12.17 9.81
C TYR A 77 -2.91 -13.31 10.37
N TRP A 78 -2.24 -13.06 11.49
CA TRP A 78 -1.40 -14.02 12.20
C TRP A 78 -0.25 -14.56 11.35
N ILE A 79 0.20 -13.74 10.40
CA ILE A 79 1.29 -14.09 9.49
C ILE A 79 2.62 -14.16 10.24
N ASP A 80 3.44 -15.14 9.86
CA ASP A 80 4.86 -15.17 10.21
C ASP A 80 5.61 -14.14 9.35
N ILE A 81 6.06 -13.08 9.98
CA ILE A 81 6.74 -11.95 9.32
C ILE A 81 8.13 -12.32 8.76
N GLU A 82 8.67 -13.48 9.16
CA GLU A 82 9.95 -14.02 8.68
C GLU A 82 9.77 -15.10 7.62
N ASN A 83 8.52 -15.44 7.26
CA ASN A 83 8.24 -16.46 6.25
C ASN A 83 8.89 -16.10 4.90
N PRO A 84 9.83 -16.90 4.38
CA PRO A 84 10.62 -16.56 3.20
C PRO A 84 9.78 -16.50 1.91
N ASP A 85 8.70 -17.26 1.83
CA ASP A 85 7.82 -17.26 0.65
C ASP A 85 6.97 -15.99 0.63
N LEU A 86 6.45 -15.57 1.79
CA LEU A 86 5.74 -14.31 1.95
C LEU A 86 6.65 -13.13 1.58
N LEU A 87 7.86 -13.09 2.12
CA LEU A 87 8.81 -12.00 1.86
C LEU A 87 9.20 -11.91 0.37
N ARG A 88 9.44 -13.06 -0.30
CA ARG A 88 9.71 -13.08 -1.75
C ARG A 88 8.54 -12.56 -2.57
N GLN A 89 7.31 -12.91 -2.22
CA GLN A 89 6.12 -12.45 -2.94
C GLN A 89 5.86 -10.96 -2.71
N ILE A 90 6.06 -10.47 -1.50
CA ILE A 90 5.99 -9.03 -1.20
C ILE A 90 7.02 -8.26 -2.05
N GLU A 91 8.26 -8.73 -2.11
CA GLU A 91 9.31 -8.11 -2.93
C GLU A 91 8.93 -8.10 -4.41
N TRP A 92 8.42 -9.19 -4.95
CA TRP A 92 7.94 -9.27 -6.34
C TRP A 92 6.82 -8.26 -6.61
N VAL A 93 5.82 -8.16 -5.73
CA VAL A 93 4.72 -7.17 -5.84
C VAL A 93 5.25 -5.74 -5.80
N ARG A 94 6.19 -5.45 -4.90
CA ARG A 94 6.82 -4.12 -4.77
C ARG A 94 7.63 -3.75 -6.01
N ASN A 95 8.42 -4.69 -6.55
CA ASN A 95 9.18 -4.48 -7.77
C ASN A 95 8.27 -4.22 -8.97
N GLY A 96 7.18 -4.97 -9.11
CA GLY A 96 6.16 -4.73 -10.13
C GLY A 96 5.53 -3.33 -10.01
N ARG A 97 5.33 -2.83 -8.79
CA ARG A 97 4.86 -1.46 -8.54
C ARG A 97 5.90 -0.41 -8.97
N ALA A 98 7.17 -0.62 -8.65
CA ALA A 98 8.25 0.29 -9.03
C ALA A 98 8.40 0.37 -10.57
N MET A 99 8.38 -0.77 -11.25
CA MET A 99 8.42 -0.83 -12.72
C MET A 99 7.23 -0.11 -13.36
N ARG A 100 6.01 -0.35 -12.86
CA ARG A 100 4.81 0.37 -13.32
C ARG A 100 4.95 1.88 -13.13
N ASN A 101 5.44 2.33 -11.99
CA ASN A 101 5.57 3.75 -11.69
C ASN A 101 6.54 4.43 -12.67
N ARG A 102 7.67 3.80 -13.00
CA ARG A 102 8.60 4.30 -14.04
C ARG A 102 7.93 4.40 -15.40
N ALA A 103 7.21 3.37 -15.81
CA ALA A 103 6.49 3.37 -17.09
C ALA A 103 5.37 4.43 -17.14
N ILE A 104 4.70 4.73 -16.03
CA ILE A 104 3.75 5.86 -15.94
C ILE A 104 4.49 7.18 -16.14
N LEU A 105 5.62 7.36 -15.46
CA LEU A 105 6.44 8.58 -15.55
C LEU A 105 6.90 8.82 -16.99
N GLU A 106 7.42 7.79 -17.66
CA GLU A 106 7.84 7.86 -19.07
C GLU A 106 6.69 8.29 -19.97
N LYS A 107 5.52 7.64 -19.86
CA LYS A 107 4.33 7.99 -20.65
C LYS A 107 3.84 9.42 -20.40
N LEU A 108 3.83 9.89 -19.15
CA LEU A 108 3.43 11.26 -18.83
C LEU A 108 4.42 12.27 -19.45
N ASN A 109 5.73 12.00 -19.37
CA ASN A 109 6.74 12.83 -19.99
C ASN A 109 6.64 12.86 -21.52
N GLU A 110 6.37 11.71 -22.17
CA GLU A 110 6.11 11.63 -23.62
C GLU A 110 4.86 12.43 -24.03
N LEU A 111 3.87 12.52 -23.17
CA LEU A 111 2.65 13.34 -23.36
C LEU A 111 2.87 14.84 -23.04
N GLY A 112 4.11 15.26 -22.76
CA GLY A 112 4.46 16.64 -22.48
C GLY A 112 4.19 17.09 -21.04
N MET A 113 3.85 16.15 -20.15
CA MET A 113 3.62 16.42 -18.72
C MET A 113 4.88 16.12 -17.92
N THR A 114 5.88 16.99 -18.04
CA THR A 114 7.21 16.81 -17.43
C THR A 114 7.13 16.73 -15.91
N MET A 115 7.57 15.61 -15.35
CA MET A 115 7.72 15.39 -13.91
C MET A 115 8.85 14.39 -13.63
N THR A 116 9.31 14.35 -12.39
CA THR A 116 10.38 13.46 -11.96
C THR A 116 9.89 12.45 -10.90
N GLU A 117 10.66 11.39 -10.70
CA GLU A 117 10.38 10.41 -9.65
C GLU A 117 10.46 11.06 -8.27
N GLU A 118 11.41 11.99 -8.07
CA GLU A 118 11.58 12.71 -6.80
C GLU A 118 10.37 13.57 -6.46
N GLU A 119 9.76 14.24 -7.44
CA GLU A 119 8.54 15.04 -7.24
C GLU A 119 7.37 14.15 -6.79
N VAL A 120 7.21 12.98 -7.44
CA VAL A 120 6.15 12.04 -7.07
C VAL A 120 6.41 11.43 -5.69
N ARG A 121 7.67 11.12 -5.39
CA ARG A 121 8.08 10.59 -4.08
C ARG A 121 7.93 11.63 -2.98
N ALA A 122 8.22 12.90 -3.24
CA ALA A 122 8.03 13.99 -2.27
C ALA A 122 6.55 14.17 -1.88
N VAL A 123 5.64 13.92 -2.82
CA VAL A 123 4.19 13.95 -2.56
C VAL A 123 3.73 12.71 -1.79
N ALA A 124 4.32 11.55 -2.07
CA ALA A 124 4.00 10.31 -1.37
C ALA A 124 4.56 10.29 0.06
N GLY A 125 5.64 11.05 0.34
CA GLY A 125 6.32 10.99 1.62
C GLY A 125 6.92 9.61 1.88
N GLU A 126 6.58 9.01 3.01
CA GLU A 126 6.95 7.63 3.36
C GLU A 126 6.02 6.59 2.71
N ASP A 127 4.91 7.02 2.13
CA ASP A 127 3.90 6.15 1.53
C ASP A 127 4.41 5.37 0.32
N VAL A 128 3.74 4.26 0.07
CA VAL A 128 3.95 3.48 -1.15
C VAL A 128 3.44 4.28 -2.37
N VAL A 129 4.36 4.71 -3.23
CA VAL A 129 4.02 5.49 -4.42
C VAL A 129 2.97 4.78 -5.28
N GLY A 130 1.83 5.43 -5.47
CA GLY A 130 0.71 4.97 -6.29
C GLY A 130 0.26 6.01 -7.31
N ARG A 131 -0.67 5.63 -8.19
CA ARG A 131 -1.25 6.54 -9.20
C ARG A 131 -1.84 7.85 -8.62
N PRO A 132 -2.44 7.88 -7.43
CA PRO A 132 -2.92 9.13 -6.83
C PRO A 132 -1.83 10.17 -6.64
N HIS A 133 -0.58 9.76 -6.30
CA HIS A 133 0.54 10.68 -6.08
C HIS A 133 0.99 11.34 -7.39
N PHE A 134 1.04 10.58 -8.51
CA PHE A 134 1.21 11.16 -9.85
C PHE A 134 0.11 12.19 -10.15
N GLY A 135 -1.15 11.84 -9.85
CA GLY A 135 -2.27 12.74 -10.03
C GLY A 135 -2.15 14.04 -9.23
N GLN A 136 -1.62 13.96 -8.01
CA GLN A 136 -1.40 15.14 -7.18
C GLN A 136 -0.31 16.04 -7.75
N VAL A 137 0.82 15.48 -8.25
CA VAL A 137 1.85 16.24 -8.96
C VAL A 137 1.29 16.88 -10.23
N MET A 138 0.46 16.15 -11.00
CA MET A 138 -0.20 16.69 -12.19
C MET A 138 -1.06 17.91 -11.86
N ILE A 139 -1.81 17.87 -10.75
CA ILE A 139 -2.64 19.00 -10.30
C ILE A 139 -1.76 20.17 -9.86
N GLN A 140 -0.72 19.92 -9.06
CA GLN A 140 0.21 20.94 -8.60
C GLN A 140 0.91 21.69 -9.76
N LYS A 141 1.23 20.95 -10.84
CA LYS A 141 1.86 21.50 -12.05
C LYS A 141 0.87 22.08 -13.07
N GLY A 142 -0.44 22.02 -12.80
CA GLY A 142 -1.48 22.57 -13.67
C GLY A 142 -1.79 21.71 -14.90
N TYR A 143 -1.35 20.44 -14.95
CA TYR A 143 -1.67 19.52 -16.04
C TYR A 143 -3.10 18.95 -15.93
N ALA A 144 -3.71 19.04 -14.76
CA ALA A 144 -5.10 18.69 -14.50
C ALA A 144 -5.69 19.58 -13.38
N LYS A 145 -7.00 19.79 -13.42
CA LYS A 145 -7.70 20.66 -12.45
C LYS A 145 -8.03 19.94 -11.14
N ASN A 146 -8.28 18.65 -11.21
CA ASN A 146 -8.70 17.83 -10.07
C ASN A 146 -8.44 16.35 -10.33
N LYS A 147 -8.66 15.52 -9.29
CA LYS A 147 -8.46 14.08 -9.32
C LYS A 147 -9.30 13.37 -10.39
N ASP A 148 -10.54 13.81 -10.59
CA ASP A 148 -11.44 13.20 -11.58
C ASP A 148 -10.89 13.39 -13.01
N GLU A 149 -10.40 14.58 -13.33
CA GLU A 149 -9.77 14.84 -14.62
C GLU A 149 -8.52 13.98 -14.83
N VAL A 150 -7.67 13.83 -13.79
CA VAL A 150 -6.47 12.97 -13.82
C VAL A 150 -6.84 11.55 -14.24
N PHE A 151 -7.80 10.94 -13.56
CA PHE A 151 -8.16 9.54 -13.82
C PHE A 151 -8.98 9.37 -15.10
N ASN A 152 -9.89 10.28 -15.39
CA ASN A 152 -10.75 10.17 -16.56
C ASN A 152 -10.01 10.41 -17.88
N ARG A 153 -8.92 11.22 -17.88
CA ARG A 153 -8.17 11.56 -19.10
C ARG A 153 -6.83 10.83 -19.23
N TRP A 154 -6.13 10.53 -18.13
CA TRP A 154 -4.72 10.16 -18.18
C TRP A 154 -4.38 8.82 -17.50
N LEU A 155 -4.74 8.63 -16.21
CA LEU A 155 -4.25 7.53 -15.37
C LEU A 155 -5.27 6.40 -15.12
N GLY A 156 -6.52 6.58 -15.51
CA GLY A 156 -7.55 5.54 -15.39
C GLY A 156 -7.34 4.39 -16.39
N THR A 157 -8.00 3.28 -16.17
CA THR A 157 -7.92 2.09 -17.04
C THR A 157 -8.23 2.46 -18.50
N GLY A 158 -7.35 2.04 -19.41
CA GLY A 158 -7.46 2.33 -20.84
C GLY A 158 -7.11 3.75 -21.26
N LYS A 159 -6.58 4.59 -20.35
CA LYS A 159 -6.15 5.96 -20.66
C LYS A 159 -4.68 6.02 -21.08
N PRO A 160 -4.24 7.12 -21.75
CA PRO A 160 -2.94 7.20 -22.39
C PRO A 160 -1.73 6.89 -21.48
N ALA A 161 -1.76 7.35 -20.23
CA ALA A 161 -0.68 7.10 -19.27
C ALA A 161 -1.00 5.95 -18.30
N TYR A 162 -2.07 5.17 -18.56
CA TYR A 162 -2.34 3.96 -17.80
C TYR A 162 -1.28 2.91 -18.05
N VAL A 163 -0.76 2.35 -16.97
CA VAL A 163 0.07 1.14 -16.97
C VAL A 163 -0.48 0.22 -15.89
N ASP A 164 -0.72 -1.02 -16.25
CA ASP A 164 -1.07 -2.05 -15.30
C ASP A 164 0.19 -2.70 -14.71
N ARG A 165 0.02 -3.55 -13.70
CA ARG A 165 1.07 -4.37 -13.12
C ARG A 165 0.55 -5.76 -12.85
N GLU A 166 1.44 -6.72 -12.83
CA GLU A 166 1.12 -8.04 -12.32
C GLU A 166 0.85 -8.00 -10.82
N ARG A 167 -0.12 -8.78 -10.39
CA ARG A 167 -0.51 -8.96 -9.00
C ARG A 167 -0.70 -10.44 -8.72
N LEU A 168 -0.75 -10.81 -7.47
CA LEU A 168 -1.19 -12.14 -7.09
C LEU A 168 -2.66 -12.35 -7.51
N THR A 169 -2.99 -13.55 -7.95
CA THR A 169 -4.40 -13.94 -8.03
C THR A 169 -4.94 -14.12 -6.62
N ALA A 170 -6.25 -13.99 -6.45
CA ALA A 170 -6.88 -14.19 -5.14
C ALA A 170 -6.56 -15.58 -4.55
N GLU A 171 -6.55 -16.63 -5.40
CA GLU A 171 -6.18 -17.99 -4.97
C GLU A 171 -4.71 -18.08 -4.50
N ALA A 172 -3.78 -17.47 -5.23
CA ALA A 172 -2.37 -17.45 -4.85
C ALA A 172 -2.15 -16.69 -3.52
N ALA A 173 -2.86 -15.57 -3.34
CA ALA A 173 -2.79 -14.79 -2.12
C ALA A 173 -3.34 -15.55 -0.89
N VAL A 174 -4.48 -16.26 -1.05
CA VAL A 174 -5.02 -17.12 0.02
C VAL A 174 -4.01 -18.20 0.41
N ARG A 175 -3.44 -18.90 -0.58
CA ARG A 175 -2.43 -19.93 -0.31
C ARG A 175 -1.21 -19.37 0.42
N LEU A 176 -0.74 -18.20 -0.02
CA LEU A 176 0.40 -17.52 0.58
C LEU A 176 0.16 -17.16 2.05
N VAL A 177 -0.99 -16.57 2.36
CA VAL A 177 -1.35 -16.21 3.73
C VAL A 177 -1.50 -17.44 4.61
N VAL A 178 -2.19 -18.50 4.13
CA VAL A 178 -2.36 -19.75 4.88
C VAL A 178 -1.03 -20.46 5.14
N GLN A 179 -0.06 -20.36 4.21
CA GLN A 179 1.28 -20.95 4.38
C GLN A 179 2.19 -20.09 5.28
N ALA A 180 1.87 -18.83 5.44
CA ALA A 180 2.63 -17.89 6.26
C ALA A 180 2.11 -17.79 7.71
N GLY A 181 1.09 -18.52 8.09
CA GLY A 181 0.53 -18.57 9.44
C GLY A 181 -0.85 -19.08 9.45
#